data_441310c105aceffb975d32a5e57acea2
#
_entry.id   441310c105aceffb975d32a5e57acea2
#
_cell.length_a   1.000
_cell.length_b   1.000
_cell.length_c   1.000
_cell.angle_alpha   90.00
_cell.angle_beta   90.00
_cell.angle_gamma   90.00
#
_symmetry.space_group_name_H-M   'P 1'
#
loop_
_entity.id
_entity.type
_entity.pdbx_description
1 polymer ?
#
loop_
_entity_poly.entity_id
_entity_poly.type
_entity_poly.pdbx_seq_one_letter_code
_entity_poly.pdbx_strand_id
1 'polypeptide(L)'
;VLVLIRLSGGNDGLNTLIGLDQLDKLSQVRGNIALSASDVIGLNDTTGLHGSMTGMKSLYDEGLLGAVQAVGYPNQNRSHFRSTDIWTSGSASDETETKGWLGRYLELEHAEFPAGYPNEEFPYPLAMTMGNVVSSTCQGSLSNLSVVVNNPFNFLYIAPGGNTSLPNGNYGTEVSYVRELIGQSNQYGAVVQEAANAGNTLAVNYTEGKLSDQLRNIATLIAGGLQTKIYVATLGGFDTHSEQVNGNNRLLGDHANLLTELSDSIKAFMDDLKLLGVDRRVMGLTFSELDRRIPSNESRG
;
A
#
# COMPACT_ATOMS: atom_id res chain seq x y z
N VAL A 1 13.33 -5.26 4.53
CA VAL A 1 12.30 -5.07 3.50
C VAL A 1 11.22 -4.17 4.06
N LEU A 2 10.79 -3.17 3.28
CA LEU A 2 9.66 -2.30 3.58
C LEU A 2 8.47 -2.68 2.70
N VAL A 3 7.32 -2.93 3.31
CA VAL A 3 6.05 -3.17 2.61
C VAL A 3 5.11 -2.02 2.92
N LEU A 4 4.87 -1.17 1.92
CA LEU A 4 3.90 -0.07 2.01
C LEU A 4 2.53 -0.59 1.59
N ILE A 5 1.50 -0.31 2.39
CA ILE A 5 0.11 -0.66 2.09
C ILE A 5 -0.70 0.63 2.03
N ARG A 6 -1.07 1.04 0.83
CA ARG A 6 -1.89 2.23 0.63
C ARG A 6 -3.36 1.88 0.78
N LEU A 7 -4.06 2.61 1.65
CA LEU A 7 -5.51 2.57 1.80
C LEU A 7 -6.10 3.68 0.91
N SER A 8 -6.42 3.35 -0.34
CA SER A 8 -6.82 4.34 -1.35
C SER A 8 -8.29 4.69 -1.27
N GLY A 9 -8.58 5.99 -1.17
CA GLY A 9 -9.93 6.54 -1.09
C GLY A 9 -10.20 7.37 0.17
N GLY A 10 -9.19 7.62 0.99
CA GLY A 10 -9.37 8.41 2.22
C GLY A 10 -10.03 7.59 3.32
N ASN A 11 -9.26 6.79 4.01
CA ASN A 11 -9.74 5.95 5.11
C ASN A 11 -10.34 6.81 6.24
N ASP A 12 -11.46 6.38 6.80
CA ASP A 12 -12.03 6.97 8.02
C ASP A 12 -11.20 6.55 9.26
N GLY A 13 -10.16 7.30 9.55
CA GLY A 13 -9.27 7.07 10.68
C GLY A 13 -9.98 7.08 12.03
N LEU A 14 -11.04 7.91 12.16
CA LEU A 14 -11.83 8.02 13.39
C LEU A 14 -12.68 6.77 13.69
N ASN A 15 -12.97 5.96 12.67
CA ASN A 15 -13.62 4.65 12.84
C ASN A 15 -12.66 3.47 12.62
N THR A 16 -11.37 3.73 12.40
CA THR A 16 -10.32 2.70 12.28
C THR A 16 -9.54 2.55 13.57
N LEU A 17 -8.98 3.68 14.07
CA LEU A 17 -8.20 3.76 15.30
C LEU A 17 -8.85 4.81 16.22
N ILE A 18 -9.63 4.34 17.16
CA ILE A 18 -10.61 5.12 17.90
C ILE A 18 -10.00 5.61 19.23
N GLY A 19 -10.10 6.91 19.51
CA GLY A 19 -9.87 7.45 20.85
C GLY A 19 -11.05 7.13 21.76
N LEU A 20 -10.87 6.28 22.76
CA LEU A 20 -11.93 5.83 23.64
C LEU A 20 -12.49 6.98 24.50
N ASP A 21 -11.67 7.96 24.81
CA ASP A 21 -12.05 9.19 25.53
C ASP A 21 -12.84 10.18 24.64
N GLN A 22 -12.96 9.94 23.34
CA GLN A 22 -13.67 10.79 22.39
C GLN A 22 -15.00 10.19 21.90
N LEU A 23 -15.37 8.98 22.31
CA LEU A 23 -16.57 8.29 21.84
C LEU A 23 -17.86 9.12 21.96
N ASP A 24 -18.05 9.81 23.09
CA ASP A 24 -19.23 10.66 23.29
C ASP A 24 -19.28 11.82 22.30
N LYS A 25 -18.13 12.46 22.02
CA LYS A 25 -18.04 13.55 21.04
C LYS A 25 -18.26 13.05 19.63
N LEU A 26 -17.70 11.90 19.28
CA LEU A 26 -17.91 11.26 17.98
C LEU A 26 -19.39 10.91 17.79
N SER A 27 -20.03 10.37 18.81
CA SER A 27 -21.46 10.04 18.77
C SER A 27 -22.34 11.29 18.56
N GLN A 28 -21.95 12.44 19.08
CA GLN A 28 -22.70 13.71 18.90
C GLN A 28 -22.59 14.25 17.46
N VAL A 29 -21.44 14.12 16.80
CA VAL A 29 -21.19 14.75 15.50
C VAL A 29 -21.35 13.81 14.32
N ARG A 30 -21.32 12.49 14.55
CA ARG A 30 -21.40 11.43 13.53
C ARG A 30 -22.15 10.19 14.01
N GLY A 31 -23.19 10.37 14.83
CA GLY A 31 -23.89 9.28 15.54
C GLY A 31 -24.48 8.19 14.65
N ASN A 32 -24.71 8.47 13.35
CA ASN A 32 -25.19 7.48 12.38
C ASN A 32 -24.08 6.49 11.93
N ILE A 33 -22.80 6.80 12.11
CA ILE A 33 -21.66 5.93 11.77
C ILE A 33 -20.67 5.69 12.92
N ALA A 34 -20.76 6.48 14.00
CA ALA A 34 -19.86 6.33 15.15
C ALA A 34 -20.05 4.97 15.82
N LEU A 35 -18.93 4.32 16.17
CA LEU A 35 -18.91 3.09 16.94
C LEU A 35 -19.31 3.34 18.38
N SER A 36 -20.01 2.38 18.98
CA SER A 36 -20.23 2.35 20.44
C SER A 36 -19.04 1.69 21.14
N ALA A 37 -18.94 1.84 22.46
CA ALA A 37 -17.87 1.21 23.22
C ALA A 37 -17.86 -0.34 23.08
N SER A 38 -19.01 -0.95 22.87
CA SER A 38 -19.12 -2.41 22.63
C SER A 38 -18.67 -2.85 21.25
N ASP A 39 -18.56 -1.92 20.28
CA ASP A 39 -18.15 -2.20 18.91
C ASP A 39 -16.64 -2.02 18.72
N VAL A 40 -15.92 -1.59 19.76
CA VAL A 40 -14.48 -1.28 19.71
C VAL A 40 -13.67 -2.36 20.40
N ILE A 41 -12.61 -2.81 19.76
CA ILE A 41 -11.61 -3.69 20.36
C ILE A 41 -10.53 -2.82 21.03
N GLY A 42 -10.50 -2.80 22.37
CA GLY A 42 -9.51 -2.02 23.13
C GLY A 42 -8.07 -2.50 22.89
N LEU A 43 -7.17 -1.55 22.61
CA LEU A 43 -5.73 -1.77 22.59
C LEU A 43 -5.12 -1.43 23.97
N ASN A 44 -5.54 -0.32 24.52
CA ASN A 44 -5.17 0.17 25.85
C ASN A 44 -6.32 1.02 26.44
N ASP A 45 -6.08 1.72 27.54
CA ASP A 45 -7.11 2.51 28.26
C ASP A 45 -7.68 3.67 27.44
N THR A 46 -6.98 4.14 26.40
CA THR A 46 -7.35 5.34 25.63
C THR A 46 -7.62 5.07 24.17
N THR A 47 -7.23 3.91 23.65
CA THR A 47 -7.24 3.65 22.20
C THR A 47 -7.79 2.26 21.89
N GLY A 48 -8.59 2.17 20.86
CA GLY A 48 -9.12 0.92 20.35
C GLY A 48 -9.16 0.86 18.81
N LEU A 49 -9.35 -0.32 18.29
CA LEU A 49 -9.57 -0.60 16.87
C LEU A 49 -11.04 -0.84 16.57
N HIS A 50 -11.43 -0.62 15.33
CA HIS A 50 -12.73 -1.09 14.83
C HIS A 50 -12.91 -2.58 15.12
N GLY A 51 -14.11 -2.99 15.54
CA GLY A 51 -14.40 -4.36 15.96
C GLY A 51 -14.16 -5.46 14.93
N SER A 52 -14.05 -5.09 13.65
CA SER A 52 -13.66 -6.02 12.57
C SER A 52 -12.16 -6.32 12.50
N MET A 53 -11.32 -5.64 13.27
CA MET A 53 -9.85 -5.71 13.13
C MET A 53 -9.20 -6.69 14.13
N THR A 54 -9.74 -7.89 14.24
CA THR A 54 -9.28 -8.90 15.20
C THR A 54 -7.85 -9.39 14.93
N GLY A 55 -7.46 -9.53 13.67
CA GLY A 55 -6.10 -9.89 13.27
C GLY A 55 -5.07 -8.83 13.69
N MET A 56 -5.38 -7.55 13.50
CA MET A 56 -4.53 -6.44 13.97
C MET A 56 -4.44 -6.41 15.51
N LYS A 57 -5.55 -6.71 16.22
CA LYS A 57 -5.51 -6.84 17.68
C LYS A 57 -4.55 -7.94 18.10
N SER A 58 -4.59 -9.10 17.44
CA SER A 58 -3.64 -10.19 17.72
C SER A 58 -2.19 -9.75 17.54
N LEU A 59 -1.88 -9.03 16.44
CA LEU A 59 -0.53 -8.49 16.23
C LEU A 59 -0.12 -7.48 17.29
N TYR A 60 -1.06 -6.66 17.78
CA TYR A 60 -0.79 -5.74 18.88
C TYR A 60 -0.43 -6.48 20.17
N ASP A 61 -1.19 -7.53 20.53
CA ASP A 61 -0.93 -8.34 21.70
C ASP A 61 0.39 -9.11 21.63
N GLU A 62 0.83 -9.43 20.40
CA GLU A 62 2.16 -10.02 20.13
C GLU A 62 3.30 -8.98 20.16
N GLY A 63 3.00 -7.68 20.31
CA GLY A 63 3.99 -6.60 20.28
C GLY A 63 4.52 -6.29 18.86
N LEU A 64 3.79 -6.69 17.82
CA LEU A 64 4.17 -6.55 16.41
C LEU A 64 3.44 -5.40 15.70
N LEU A 65 2.52 -4.71 16.36
CA LEU A 65 1.77 -3.58 15.83
C LEU A 65 2.03 -2.31 16.63
N GLY A 66 2.49 -1.26 15.96
CA GLY A 66 2.48 0.12 16.44
C GLY A 66 1.38 0.92 15.74
N ALA A 67 0.68 1.78 16.47
CA ALA A 67 -0.35 2.66 15.93
C ALA A 67 -0.01 4.12 16.22
N VAL A 68 -0.14 4.97 15.20
CA VAL A 68 0.13 6.42 15.31
C VAL A 68 -1.13 7.18 14.92
N GLN A 69 -1.63 7.99 15.85
CA GLN A 69 -2.79 8.86 15.64
C GLN A 69 -2.38 10.29 15.28
N ALA A 70 -3.34 11.07 14.80
CA ALA A 70 -3.18 12.49 14.48
C ALA A 70 -2.05 12.78 13.47
N VAL A 71 -1.84 11.88 12.52
CA VAL A 71 -0.88 12.07 11.43
C VAL A 71 -1.54 12.87 10.32
N GLY A 72 -0.91 13.95 9.92
CA GLY A 72 -1.42 14.84 8.89
C GLY A 72 -0.35 15.87 8.48
N TYR A 73 -0.75 16.85 7.69
CA TYR A 73 0.12 17.96 7.26
C TYR A 73 -0.64 19.30 7.36
N PRO A 74 0.08 20.42 7.53
CA PRO A 74 -0.55 21.74 7.59
C PRO A 74 -1.32 22.08 6.30
N ASN A 75 -2.44 22.81 6.42
CA ASN A 75 -3.29 23.23 5.28
C ASN A 75 -3.75 22.06 4.43
N GLN A 76 -4.26 21.02 5.06
CA GLN A 76 -4.70 19.78 4.42
C GLN A 76 -5.64 20.04 3.23
N ASN A 77 -5.30 19.43 2.09
CA ASN A 77 -6.14 19.42 0.90
C ASN A 77 -7.12 18.21 0.96
N ARG A 78 -8.35 18.41 0.49
CA ARG A 78 -9.40 17.37 0.47
C ARG A 78 -9.59 16.73 -0.90
N SER A 79 -8.81 17.12 -1.91
CA SER A 79 -8.77 16.42 -3.19
C SER A 79 -7.94 15.15 -3.05
N HIS A 80 -8.50 14.01 -3.37
CA HIS A 80 -7.76 12.74 -3.38
C HIS A 80 -6.52 12.81 -4.27
N PHE A 81 -6.60 13.48 -5.42
CA PHE A 81 -5.46 13.64 -6.33
C PHE A 81 -4.33 14.42 -5.64
N ARG A 82 -4.63 15.62 -5.15
CA ARG A 82 -3.61 16.47 -4.52
C ARG A 82 -3.06 15.86 -3.23
N SER A 83 -3.92 15.27 -2.41
CA SER A 83 -3.46 14.59 -1.18
C SER A 83 -2.59 13.38 -1.49
N THR A 84 -2.91 12.62 -2.55
CA THR A 84 -2.04 11.54 -3.02
C THR A 84 -0.67 12.07 -3.41
N ASP A 85 -0.60 13.16 -4.19
CA ASP A 85 0.68 13.77 -4.56
C ASP A 85 1.50 14.17 -3.34
N ILE A 86 0.87 14.81 -2.35
CA ILE A 86 1.54 15.23 -1.11
C ILE A 86 2.05 14.02 -0.32
N TRP A 87 1.24 13.01 -0.08
CA TRP A 87 1.63 11.83 0.68
C TRP A 87 2.68 10.98 -0.02
N THR A 88 2.62 10.88 -1.35
CA THR A 88 3.58 10.07 -2.11
C THR A 88 4.89 10.81 -2.38
N SER A 89 4.87 12.13 -2.41
CA SER A 89 6.08 12.95 -2.55
C SER A 89 6.68 13.39 -1.22
N GLY A 90 5.85 13.52 -0.16
CA GLY A 90 6.27 14.14 1.10
C GLY A 90 6.50 15.63 0.99
N SER A 91 5.85 16.32 0.02
CA SER A 91 5.92 17.78 -0.15
C SER A 91 5.06 18.52 0.88
N ALA A 92 5.30 19.80 1.05
CA ALA A 92 4.34 20.69 1.70
C ALA A 92 3.07 20.86 0.85
N SER A 93 1.98 21.33 1.45
CA SER A 93 0.68 21.46 0.77
C SER A 93 0.66 22.52 -0.33
N ASP A 94 1.50 23.53 -0.23
CA ASP A 94 1.68 24.65 -1.15
C ASP A 94 2.84 24.46 -2.14
N GLU A 95 3.57 23.34 -2.05
CA GLU A 95 4.66 22.99 -2.94
C GLU A 95 4.28 21.82 -3.84
N THR A 96 4.77 21.82 -5.07
CA THR A 96 4.64 20.68 -6.01
C THR A 96 5.99 19.99 -6.14
N GLU A 97 6.05 18.74 -5.68
CA GLU A 97 7.19 17.86 -5.90
C GLU A 97 6.77 16.73 -6.84
N THR A 98 7.52 16.54 -7.91
CA THR A 98 7.23 15.54 -8.94
C THR A 98 7.79 14.16 -8.63
N LYS A 99 8.73 14.09 -7.66
CA LYS A 99 9.38 12.84 -7.25
C LYS A 99 8.77 12.29 -5.97
N GLY A 100 8.58 10.99 -5.94
CA GLY A 100 8.18 10.26 -4.75
C GLY A 100 9.29 10.27 -3.68
N TRP A 101 8.91 10.20 -2.41
CA TRP A 101 9.90 10.20 -1.32
C TRP A 101 10.80 8.95 -1.33
N LEU A 102 10.28 7.78 -1.73
CA LEU A 102 11.08 6.59 -1.97
C LEU A 102 11.87 6.68 -3.28
N GLY A 103 11.33 7.31 -4.31
CA GLY A 103 12.06 7.59 -5.54
C GLY A 103 13.31 8.40 -5.27
N ARG A 104 13.22 9.47 -4.47
CA ARG A 104 14.39 10.27 -4.06
C ARG A 104 15.40 9.45 -3.25
N TYR A 105 14.92 8.60 -2.32
CA TYR A 105 15.80 7.72 -1.56
C TYR A 105 16.53 6.74 -2.47
N LEU A 106 15.82 6.09 -3.38
CA LEU A 106 16.42 5.12 -4.30
C LEU A 106 17.40 5.78 -5.28
N GLU A 107 17.13 7.01 -5.76
CA GLU A 107 18.07 7.77 -6.61
C GLU A 107 19.38 8.12 -5.89
N LEU A 108 19.33 8.35 -4.57
CA LEU A 108 20.54 8.59 -3.79
C LEU A 108 21.41 7.32 -3.66
N GLU A 109 20.78 6.16 -3.49
CA GLU A 109 21.46 4.87 -3.36
C GLU A 109 21.90 4.31 -4.72
N HIS A 110 21.19 4.65 -5.81
CA HIS A 110 21.33 4.09 -7.15
C HIS A 110 21.36 5.22 -8.20
N ALA A 111 22.37 6.11 -8.11
CA ALA A 111 22.43 7.35 -8.89
C ALA A 111 22.50 7.12 -10.42
N GLU A 112 22.92 5.95 -10.87
CA GLU A 112 23.02 5.62 -12.30
C GLU A 112 21.73 5.01 -12.87
N PHE A 113 20.72 4.72 -12.01
CA PHE A 113 19.46 4.17 -12.49
C PHE A 113 18.73 5.17 -13.41
N PRO A 114 18.13 4.74 -14.54
CA PRO A 114 17.98 3.36 -15.02
C PRO A 114 19.17 2.80 -15.80
N ALA A 115 20.14 3.65 -16.20
CA ALA A 115 21.30 3.21 -16.94
C ALA A 115 22.12 2.20 -16.11
N GLY A 116 22.54 1.11 -16.74
CA GLY A 116 23.31 0.07 -16.05
C GLY A 116 22.50 -0.84 -15.12
N TYR A 117 21.18 -0.81 -15.16
CA TYR A 117 20.30 -1.71 -14.39
C TYR A 117 19.39 -2.53 -15.34
N PRO A 118 19.11 -3.84 -14.98
CA PRO A 118 19.79 -4.63 -13.94
C PRO A 118 21.27 -4.87 -14.24
N ASN A 119 22.05 -5.19 -13.20
CA ASN A 119 23.45 -5.56 -13.30
C ASN A 119 23.78 -6.73 -12.38
N GLU A 120 25.05 -7.18 -12.31
CA GLU A 120 25.45 -8.32 -11.50
C GLU A 120 25.23 -8.11 -10.00
N GLU A 121 25.37 -6.87 -9.51
CA GLU A 121 25.18 -6.52 -8.10
C GLU A 121 23.67 -6.37 -7.77
N PHE A 122 22.90 -5.83 -8.70
CA PHE A 122 21.46 -5.60 -8.56
C PHE A 122 20.67 -6.25 -9.73
N PRO A 123 20.58 -7.59 -9.76
CA PRO A 123 19.85 -8.29 -10.81
C PRO A 123 18.33 -8.26 -10.62
N TYR A 124 17.84 -7.78 -9.48
CA TYR A 124 16.43 -7.70 -9.07
C TYR A 124 15.91 -6.26 -9.06
N PRO A 125 14.57 -6.06 -9.14
CA PRO A 125 13.98 -4.73 -9.05
C PRO A 125 14.34 -4.02 -7.75
N LEU A 126 14.64 -2.73 -7.81
CA LEU A 126 14.90 -1.91 -6.61
C LEU A 126 13.65 -1.77 -5.74
N ALA A 127 12.49 -1.62 -6.39
CA ALA A 127 11.18 -1.62 -5.77
C ALA A 127 10.17 -2.36 -6.65
N MET A 128 9.08 -2.84 -6.06
CA MET A 128 7.98 -3.49 -6.77
C MET A 128 6.63 -2.91 -6.33
N THR A 129 5.78 -2.61 -7.29
CA THR A 129 4.38 -2.25 -7.04
C THR A 129 3.49 -3.41 -7.43
N MET A 130 2.74 -3.94 -6.46
CA MET A 130 1.81 -5.04 -6.71
C MET A 130 0.53 -4.50 -7.37
N GLY A 131 0.15 -5.07 -8.51
CA GLY A 131 -1.03 -4.65 -9.26
C GLY A 131 -0.72 -4.22 -10.70
N ASN A 132 -1.44 -3.22 -11.22
CA ASN A 132 -1.38 -2.83 -12.64
C ASN A 132 -0.87 -1.41 -12.89
N VAL A 133 -0.60 -0.64 -11.83
CA VAL A 133 -0.20 0.78 -11.93
C VAL A 133 0.98 1.04 -11.02
N VAL A 134 1.99 1.73 -11.52
CA VAL A 134 3.16 2.14 -10.72
C VAL A 134 2.75 3.05 -9.57
N SER A 135 3.44 2.92 -8.45
CA SER A 135 3.26 3.85 -7.33
C SER A 135 4.07 5.12 -7.56
N SER A 136 3.42 6.29 -7.45
CA SER A 136 4.12 7.57 -7.48
C SER A 136 5.08 7.77 -6.30
N THR A 137 4.95 6.98 -5.24
CA THR A 137 5.92 6.96 -4.13
C THR A 137 7.35 6.62 -4.59
N CYS A 138 7.47 5.77 -5.63
CA CYS A 138 8.74 5.36 -6.21
C CYS A 138 9.15 6.17 -7.44
N GLN A 139 8.48 7.29 -7.73
CA GLN A 139 8.79 8.14 -8.87
C GLN A 139 10.13 8.86 -8.67
N GLY A 140 11.08 8.63 -9.55
CA GLY A 140 12.35 9.36 -9.62
C GLY A 140 12.32 10.50 -10.62
N SER A 141 13.50 11.10 -10.86
CA SER A 141 13.69 12.23 -11.78
C SER A 141 13.46 11.86 -13.24
N LEU A 142 13.92 10.69 -13.65
CA LEU A 142 13.89 10.22 -15.04
C LEU A 142 12.83 9.16 -15.26
N SER A 143 12.62 8.27 -14.29
CA SER A 143 11.71 7.14 -14.40
C SER A 143 11.12 6.77 -13.06
N ASN A 144 10.13 5.89 -13.04
CA ASN A 144 9.70 5.24 -11.81
C ASN A 144 10.65 4.08 -11.48
N LEU A 145 11.14 4.03 -10.25
CA LEU A 145 12.11 3.03 -9.81
C LEU A 145 11.46 1.71 -9.36
N SER A 146 10.14 1.59 -9.48
CA SER A 146 9.43 0.34 -9.19
C SER A 146 8.98 -0.38 -10.46
N VAL A 147 9.05 -1.71 -10.41
CA VAL A 147 8.47 -2.58 -11.44
C VAL A 147 7.07 -3.00 -11.01
N VAL A 148 6.11 -2.92 -11.93
CA VAL A 148 4.74 -3.37 -11.67
C VAL A 148 4.64 -4.87 -11.86
N VAL A 149 4.08 -5.56 -10.88
CA VAL A 149 3.86 -7.00 -10.92
C VAL A 149 2.46 -7.35 -10.45
N ASN A 150 1.64 -7.84 -11.36
CA ASN A 150 0.30 -8.33 -11.03
C ASN A 150 0.34 -9.80 -10.60
N ASN A 151 1.03 -10.62 -11.35
CA ASN A 151 1.23 -12.04 -11.04
C ASN A 151 2.70 -12.42 -11.23
N PRO A 152 3.45 -12.68 -10.15
CA PRO A 152 4.87 -12.98 -10.25
C PRO A 152 5.17 -14.35 -10.89
N PHE A 153 4.20 -15.27 -10.90
CA PHE A 153 4.33 -16.59 -11.54
C PHE A 153 4.16 -16.55 -13.06
N ASN A 154 3.54 -15.49 -13.58
CA ASN A 154 3.30 -15.30 -15.01
C ASN A 154 3.68 -13.88 -15.41
N PHE A 155 4.98 -13.63 -15.49
CA PHE A 155 5.50 -12.36 -15.92
C PHE A 155 5.43 -12.28 -17.45
N LEU A 156 4.52 -11.44 -17.96
CA LEU A 156 4.32 -11.31 -19.41
C LEU A 156 5.52 -10.61 -20.05
N TYR A 157 6.21 -11.31 -20.96
CA TYR A 157 7.15 -10.67 -21.86
C TYR A 157 6.38 -9.74 -22.81
N ILE A 158 6.71 -8.46 -22.75
CA ILE A 158 6.16 -7.46 -23.67
C ILE A 158 7.18 -7.25 -24.78
N ALA A 159 6.81 -7.64 -26.01
CA ALA A 159 7.70 -7.41 -27.14
C ALA A 159 7.98 -5.89 -27.29
N PRO A 160 9.24 -5.46 -27.22
CA PRO A 160 9.56 -4.07 -27.54
C PRO A 160 9.14 -3.83 -28.99
N GLY A 161 8.27 -2.83 -29.21
CA GLY A 161 7.80 -2.48 -30.56
C GLY A 161 8.96 -2.38 -31.54
N GLY A 162 8.73 -2.67 -32.82
CA GLY A 162 9.78 -2.80 -33.83
C GLY A 162 10.78 -1.63 -33.86
N ASN A 163 11.98 -1.90 -34.35
CA ASN A 163 13.12 -0.97 -34.49
C ASN A 163 12.85 0.17 -35.49
N THR A 164 11.70 0.83 -35.40
CA THR A 164 11.45 2.04 -36.18
C THR A 164 12.20 3.20 -35.54
N SER A 165 12.93 3.99 -36.35
CA SER A 165 13.53 5.23 -35.90
C SER A 165 12.43 6.11 -35.29
N LEU A 166 12.69 6.62 -34.09
CA LEU A 166 11.75 7.50 -33.43
C LEU A 166 11.81 8.89 -34.04
N PRO A 167 10.67 9.57 -34.23
CA PRO A 167 10.67 10.94 -34.67
C PRO A 167 11.32 11.84 -33.61
N ASN A 168 11.95 12.94 -34.05
CA ASN A 168 12.47 13.95 -33.14
C ASN A 168 11.32 14.68 -32.41
N GLY A 169 11.55 15.07 -31.16
CA GLY A 169 10.61 15.84 -30.35
C GLY A 169 9.94 15.02 -29.23
N ASN A 170 8.99 15.64 -28.56
CA ASN A 170 8.36 15.08 -27.34
C ASN A 170 7.77 13.68 -27.55
N TYR A 171 7.11 13.43 -28.69
CA TYR A 171 6.56 12.12 -28.99
C TYR A 171 7.64 11.02 -29.05
N GLY A 172 8.77 11.31 -29.71
CA GLY A 172 9.88 10.35 -29.74
C GLY A 172 10.50 10.10 -28.37
N THR A 173 10.58 11.12 -27.53
CA THR A 173 11.05 11.03 -26.14
C THR A 173 10.11 10.13 -25.30
N GLU A 174 8.81 10.33 -25.40
CA GLU A 174 7.81 9.52 -24.69
C GLU A 174 7.84 8.05 -25.13
N VAL A 175 7.94 7.78 -26.43
CA VAL A 175 8.02 6.40 -26.94
C VAL A 175 9.34 5.74 -26.54
N SER A 176 10.47 6.47 -26.51
CA SER A 176 11.74 5.96 -25.98
C SER A 176 11.60 5.54 -24.52
N TYR A 177 11.00 6.40 -23.72
CA TYR A 177 10.76 6.11 -22.30
C TYR A 177 9.92 4.85 -22.10
N VAL A 178 8.80 4.71 -22.83
CA VAL A 178 7.96 3.49 -22.75
C VAL A 178 8.75 2.24 -23.15
N ARG A 179 9.57 2.32 -24.20
CA ARG A 179 10.43 1.19 -24.64
C ARG A 179 11.47 0.81 -23.59
N GLU A 180 12.05 1.77 -22.92
CA GLU A 180 13.01 1.55 -21.83
C GLU A 180 12.33 0.84 -20.66
N LEU A 181 11.16 1.29 -20.22
CA LEU A 181 10.36 0.64 -19.17
C LEU A 181 10.00 -0.80 -19.54
N ILE A 182 9.60 -1.06 -20.78
CA ILE A 182 9.33 -2.42 -21.29
C ILE A 182 10.61 -3.28 -21.22
N GLY A 183 11.73 -2.73 -21.68
CA GLY A 183 13.01 -3.42 -21.63
C GLY A 183 13.42 -3.83 -20.21
N GLN A 184 13.34 -2.91 -19.28
CA GLN A 184 13.62 -3.17 -17.86
C GLN A 184 12.64 -4.18 -17.26
N SER A 185 11.35 -4.03 -17.53
CA SER A 185 10.33 -4.98 -17.07
C SER A 185 10.64 -6.41 -17.56
N ASN A 186 11.00 -6.57 -18.82
CA ASN A 186 11.35 -7.88 -19.38
C ASN A 186 12.63 -8.47 -18.75
N GLN A 187 13.63 -7.66 -18.47
CA GLN A 187 14.88 -8.09 -17.85
C GLN A 187 14.66 -8.59 -16.42
N TYR A 188 13.85 -7.90 -15.63
CA TYR A 188 13.52 -8.32 -14.27
C TYR A 188 12.57 -9.51 -14.22
N GLY A 189 11.80 -9.75 -15.28
CA GLY A 189 10.76 -10.78 -15.32
C GLY A 189 11.26 -12.19 -15.00
N ALA A 190 12.41 -12.56 -15.54
CA ALA A 190 13.01 -13.87 -15.29
C ALA A 190 13.37 -14.08 -13.81
N VAL A 191 14.02 -13.09 -13.20
CA VAL A 191 14.46 -13.15 -11.78
C VAL A 191 13.26 -13.16 -10.84
N VAL A 192 12.23 -12.36 -11.14
CA VAL A 192 10.99 -12.33 -10.35
C VAL A 192 10.26 -13.67 -10.43
N GLN A 193 10.15 -14.24 -11.63
CA GLN A 193 9.49 -15.53 -11.84
C GLN A 193 10.29 -16.69 -11.20
N GLU A 194 11.61 -16.65 -11.27
CA GLU A 194 12.46 -17.63 -10.59
C GLU A 194 12.25 -17.58 -9.06
N ALA A 195 12.27 -16.39 -8.48
CA ALA A 195 12.00 -16.21 -7.06
C ALA A 195 10.56 -16.65 -6.69
N ALA A 196 9.56 -16.34 -7.51
CA ALA A 196 8.19 -16.79 -7.27
C ALA A 196 8.08 -18.32 -7.29
N ASN A 197 8.75 -18.99 -8.23
CA ASN A 197 8.74 -20.46 -8.34
C ASN A 197 9.56 -21.14 -7.23
N ALA A 198 10.60 -20.50 -6.73
CA ALA A 198 11.43 -21.01 -5.63
C ALA A 198 10.79 -20.75 -4.25
N GLY A 199 9.93 -19.73 -4.16
CA GLY A 199 9.28 -19.34 -2.93
C GLY A 199 8.12 -20.24 -2.53
N ASN A 200 7.70 -20.08 -1.29
CA ASN A 200 6.57 -20.80 -0.72
C ASN A 200 5.84 -19.90 0.28
N THR A 201 4.59 -20.21 0.55
CA THR A 201 3.79 -19.62 1.63
C THR A 201 3.30 -20.75 2.54
N LEU A 202 3.37 -20.54 3.84
CA LEU A 202 3.06 -21.54 4.86
C LEU A 202 1.82 -21.19 5.67
N ALA A 203 1.39 -19.92 5.68
CA ALA A 203 0.16 -19.52 6.35
C ALA A 203 -1.06 -20.10 5.64
N VAL A 204 -1.88 -20.81 6.40
CA VAL A 204 -3.05 -21.53 5.88
C VAL A 204 -4.25 -20.58 5.66
N ASN A 205 -4.21 -19.37 6.25
CA ASN A 205 -5.38 -18.50 6.42
C ASN A 205 -5.30 -17.18 5.63
N TYR A 206 -4.72 -17.18 4.45
CA TYR A 206 -4.94 -16.05 3.53
C TYR A 206 -6.40 -16.07 3.08
N THR A 207 -7.16 -15.04 3.48
CA THR A 207 -8.54 -14.85 3.03
C THR A 207 -8.60 -14.50 1.56
N GLU A 208 -9.75 -14.71 0.92
CA GLU A 208 -9.98 -14.18 -0.43
C GLU A 208 -9.98 -12.64 -0.38
N GLY A 209 -9.24 -12.00 -1.28
CA GLY A 209 -9.16 -10.54 -1.36
C GLY A 209 -7.94 -10.06 -2.13
N LYS A 210 -8.04 -8.86 -2.70
CA LYS A 210 -6.97 -8.28 -3.52
C LYS A 210 -5.71 -7.99 -2.69
N LEU A 211 -5.87 -7.52 -1.46
CA LEU A 211 -4.73 -7.27 -0.58
C LEU A 211 -4.08 -8.57 -0.13
N SER A 212 -4.88 -9.57 0.22
CA SER A 212 -4.40 -10.92 0.55
C SER A 212 -3.52 -11.50 -0.54
N ASP A 213 -3.96 -11.42 -1.80
CA ASP A 213 -3.19 -11.93 -2.95
C ASP A 213 -1.88 -11.16 -3.14
N GLN A 214 -1.90 -9.84 -3.00
CA GLN A 214 -0.70 -9.01 -3.08
C GLN A 214 0.31 -9.37 -1.99
N LEU A 215 -0.13 -9.47 -0.74
CA LEU A 215 0.74 -9.77 0.40
C LEU A 215 1.28 -11.21 0.35
N ARG A 216 0.46 -12.18 -0.09
CA ARG A 216 0.89 -13.55 -0.33
C ARG A 216 1.98 -13.61 -1.41
N ASN A 217 1.83 -12.89 -2.52
CA ASN A 217 2.83 -12.81 -3.57
C ASN A 217 4.14 -12.18 -3.05
N ILE A 218 4.06 -11.13 -2.22
CA ILE A 218 5.23 -10.52 -1.58
C ILE A 218 5.94 -11.53 -0.66
N ALA A 219 5.20 -12.26 0.18
CA ALA A 219 5.77 -13.30 1.04
C ALA A 219 6.48 -14.39 0.22
N THR A 220 5.85 -14.85 -0.86
CA THR A 220 6.43 -15.84 -1.79
C THR A 220 7.74 -15.34 -2.40
N LEU A 221 7.78 -14.10 -2.88
CA LEU A 221 8.99 -13.51 -3.47
C LEU A 221 10.13 -13.37 -2.44
N ILE A 222 9.81 -12.93 -1.22
CA ILE A 222 10.78 -12.83 -0.13
C ILE A 222 11.31 -14.22 0.25
N ALA A 223 10.43 -15.22 0.34
CA ALA A 223 10.80 -16.60 0.63
C ALA A 223 11.66 -17.23 -0.47
N GLY A 224 11.40 -16.88 -1.72
CA GLY A 224 12.17 -17.31 -2.88
C GLY A 224 13.51 -16.60 -3.06
N GLY A 225 13.88 -15.73 -2.11
CA GLY A 225 15.20 -15.10 -2.08
C GLY A 225 15.32 -13.83 -2.89
N LEU A 226 14.20 -13.26 -3.41
CA LEU A 226 14.25 -11.97 -4.08
C LEU A 226 14.71 -10.88 -3.09
N GLN A 227 15.72 -10.11 -3.48
CA GLN A 227 16.33 -9.12 -2.59
C GLN A 227 15.78 -7.71 -2.74
N THR A 228 14.68 -7.55 -3.45
CA THR A 228 13.93 -6.29 -3.51
C THR A 228 13.60 -5.79 -2.10
N LYS A 229 13.93 -4.53 -1.84
CA LYS A 229 13.83 -3.95 -0.49
C LYS A 229 12.51 -3.24 -0.23
N ILE A 230 11.78 -2.86 -1.27
CA ILE A 230 10.57 -2.04 -1.19
C ILE A 230 9.46 -2.69 -2.01
N TYR A 231 8.33 -2.92 -1.36
CA TYR A 231 7.10 -3.38 -2.01
C TYR A 231 5.96 -2.40 -1.70
N VAL A 232 5.12 -2.13 -2.69
CA VAL A 232 3.92 -1.31 -2.53
C VAL A 232 2.71 -2.14 -2.89
N ALA A 233 1.81 -2.31 -1.94
CA ALA A 233 0.49 -2.92 -2.12
C ALA A 233 -0.60 -1.86 -1.96
N THR A 234 -1.79 -2.11 -2.51
CA THR A 234 -2.90 -1.16 -2.42
C THR A 234 -4.22 -1.88 -2.12
N LEU A 235 -4.93 -1.41 -1.12
CA LEU A 235 -6.33 -1.72 -0.87
C LEU A 235 -7.16 -0.47 -1.18
N GLY A 236 -8.01 -0.55 -2.22
CA GLY A 236 -8.89 0.54 -2.63
C GLY A 236 -10.30 0.38 -2.05
N GLY A 237 -11.14 1.41 -2.26
CA GLY A 237 -12.54 1.39 -1.86
C GLY A 237 -12.87 2.22 -0.62
N PHE A 238 -11.89 2.89 -0.01
CA PHE A 238 -12.09 3.68 1.20
C PHE A 238 -12.88 4.98 0.98
N ASP A 239 -13.18 5.36 -0.25
CA ASP A 239 -14.02 6.54 -0.54
C ASP A 239 -15.51 6.25 -0.33
N THR A 240 -15.86 5.91 0.88
CA THR A 240 -17.20 5.52 1.32
C THR A 240 -18.11 6.75 1.52
N HIS A 241 -18.58 7.35 0.43
CA HIS A 241 -19.51 8.49 0.49
C HIS A 241 -20.93 8.09 0.96
N SER A 242 -21.24 6.80 0.88
CA SER A 242 -22.49 6.19 1.35
C SER A 242 -22.20 4.78 1.83
N GLU A 243 -23.11 4.23 2.64
CA GLU A 243 -23.07 2.81 3.07
C GLU A 243 -21.77 2.38 3.77
N GLN A 244 -21.03 3.35 4.32
CA GLN A 244 -19.85 3.05 5.17
C GLN A 244 -20.25 2.07 6.27
N VAL A 245 -21.46 2.23 6.83
CA VAL A 245 -22.11 1.29 7.75
C VAL A 245 -23.45 0.82 7.22
N ASN A 246 -23.83 -0.43 7.49
CA ASN A 246 -25.08 -1.02 7.04
C ASN A 246 -26.17 -0.90 8.12
N GLY A 247 -27.21 -0.14 7.83
CA GLY A 247 -28.34 0.05 8.72
C GLY A 247 -27.92 0.61 10.08
N ASN A 248 -28.27 -0.06 11.15
CA ASN A 248 -27.94 0.30 12.53
C ASN A 248 -26.76 -0.48 13.09
N ASN A 249 -26.19 -1.40 12.29
CA ASN A 249 -25.02 -2.18 12.72
C ASN A 249 -23.74 -1.53 12.17
N ARG A 250 -22.96 -0.89 13.04
CA ARG A 250 -21.72 -0.19 12.71
C ARG A 250 -20.57 -1.13 12.37
N LEU A 251 -20.70 -2.42 12.73
CA LEU A 251 -19.72 -3.46 12.39
C LEU A 251 -19.99 -4.13 11.03
N LEU A 252 -21.00 -3.65 10.29
CA LEU A 252 -21.32 -4.09 8.95
C LEU A 252 -21.33 -2.89 7.98
N GLY A 253 -20.96 -3.14 6.75
CA GLY A 253 -20.90 -2.14 5.68
C GLY A 253 -19.54 -2.14 5.00
N ASP A 254 -19.38 -1.25 4.04
CA ASP A 254 -18.18 -1.24 3.18
C ASP A 254 -16.90 -1.01 3.97
N HIS A 255 -16.90 -0.10 4.93
CA HIS A 255 -15.73 0.18 5.74
C HIS A 255 -15.34 -1.01 6.63
N ALA A 256 -16.32 -1.65 7.27
CA ALA A 256 -16.06 -2.85 8.08
C ALA A 256 -15.47 -3.99 7.25
N ASN A 257 -15.97 -4.18 6.01
CA ASN A 257 -15.45 -5.19 5.09
C ASN A 257 -13.99 -4.91 4.70
N LEU A 258 -13.67 -3.64 4.37
CA LEU A 258 -12.31 -3.22 4.03
C LEU A 258 -11.35 -3.37 5.22
N LEU A 259 -11.78 -3.02 6.43
CA LEU A 259 -10.97 -3.18 7.63
C LEU A 259 -10.77 -4.65 8.02
N THR A 260 -11.76 -5.51 7.75
CA THR A 260 -11.63 -6.97 7.88
C THR A 260 -10.57 -7.49 6.91
N GLU A 261 -10.68 -7.15 5.60
CA GLU A 261 -9.69 -7.56 4.59
C GLU A 261 -8.29 -7.07 4.97
N LEU A 262 -8.15 -5.81 5.38
CA LEU A 262 -6.88 -5.24 5.83
C LEU A 262 -6.28 -6.03 7.00
N SER A 263 -7.07 -6.23 8.03
CA SER A 263 -6.67 -6.88 9.28
C SER A 263 -6.25 -8.34 9.07
N ASP A 264 -7.07 -9.09 8.36
CA ASP A 264 -6.83 -10.51 8.14
C ASP A 264 -5.67 -10.76 7.17
N SER A 265 -5.57 -9.93 6.12
CA SER A 265 -4.47 -10.01 5.16
C SER A 265 -3.11 -9.72 5.80
N ILE A 266 -3.02 -8.68 6.65
CA ILE A 266 -1.78 -8.35 7.36
C ILE A 266 -1.44 -9.42 8.40
N LYS A 267 -2.44 -9.93 9.12
CA LYS A 267 -2.20 -11.02 10.10
C LYS A 267 -1.68 -12.28 9.42
N ALA A 268 -2.33 -12.71 8.33
CA ALA A 268 -1.87 -13.86 7.54
C ALA A 268 -0.45 -13.66 7.00
N PHE A 269 -0.16 -12.46 6.48
CA PHE A 269 1.17 -12.11 5.99
C PHE A 269 2.24 -12.20 7.07
N MET A 270 2.00 -11.63 8.24
CA MET A 270 2.95 -11.66 9.36
C MET A 270 3.14 -13.07 9.90
N ASP A 271 2.09 -13.86 9.98
CA ASP A 271 2.18 -15.27 10.39
C ASP A 271 3.01 -16.09 9.39
N ASP A 272 2.80 -15.87 8.10
CA ASP A 272 3.56 -16.54 7.04
C ASP A 272 5.05 -16.17 7.11
N LEU A 273 5.37 -14.88 7.24
CA LEU A 273 6.75 -14.43 7.41
C LEU A 273 7.42 -15.04 8.64
N LYS A 274 6.68 -15.20 9.73
CA LYS A 274 7.17 -15.82 10.97
C LYS A 274 7.45 -17.31 10.78
N LEU A 275 6.55 -18.04 10.11
CA LEU A 275 6.76 -19.45 9.77
C LEU A 275 7.94 -19.64 8.82
N LEU A 276 8.15 -18.69 7.90
CA LEU A 276 9.28 -18.67 6.96
C LEU A 276 10.60 -18.21 7.63
N GLY A 277 10.55 -17.71 8.87
CA GLY A 277 11.72 -17.23 9.61
C GLY A 277 12.31 -15.92 9.07
N VAL A 278 11.49 -15.09 8.41
CA VAL A 278 11.92 -13.84 7.78
C VAL A 278 11.23 -12.58 8.33
N ASP A 279 10.34 -12.75 9.30
CA ASP A 279 9.54 -11.67 9.89
C ASP A 279 10.38 -10.50 10.41
N ARG A 280 11.49 -10.76 11.08
CA ARG A 280 12.36 -9.74 11.69
C ARG A 280 13.02 -8.79 10.67
N ARG A 281 13.06 -9.15 9.40
CA ARG A 281 13.62 -8.30 8.35
C ARG A 281 12.58 -7.57 7.51
N VAL A 282 11.30 -7.72 7.84
CA VAL A 282 10.18 -7.13 7.11
C VAL A 282 9.41 -6.17 8.01
N MET A 283 9.19 -4.97 7.55
CA MET A 283 8.37 -3.96 8.20
C MET A 283 7.22 -3.57 7.28
N GLY A 284 5.99 -3.62 7.78
CA GLY A 284 4.79 -3.10 7.12
C GLY A 284 4.45 -1.69 7.59
N LEU A 285 3.95 -0.86 6.68
CA LEU A 285 3.43 0.48 6.97
C LEU A 285 2.15 0.71 6.18
N THR A 286 1.03 1.00 6.86
CA THR A 286 -0.22 1.42 6.23
C THR A 286 -0.34 2.93 6.23
N PHE A 287 -0.87 3.51 5.15
CA PHE A 287 -1.19 4.94 5.06
C PHE A 287 -2.37 5.19 4.13
N SER A 288 -3.05 6.31 4.33
CA SER A 288 -4.11 6.82 3.45
C SER A 288 -3.76 8.24 3.00
N GLU A 289 -4.24 8.66 1.84
CA GLU A 289 -3.95 9.99 1.29
C GLU A 289 -4.66 11.13 2.04
N LEU A 290 -5.78 10.84 2.70
CA LEU A 290 -6.51 11.80 3.56
C LEU A 290 -7.38 11.04 4.56
N ASP A 291 -7.82 11.73 5.60
CA ASP A 291 -8.88 11.27 6.50
C ASP A 291 -10.24 11.84 6.07
N ARG A 292 -11.31 11.15 6.45
CA ARG A 292 -12.70 11.58 6.18
C ARG A 292 -13.08 12.77 7.07
N ARG A 293 -14.20 13.45 6.74
CA ARG A 293 -14.74 14.54 7.55
C ARG A 293 -15.17 14.01 8.93
N ILE A 294 -15.00 14.85 9.96
CA ILE A 294 -15.50 14.53 11.30
C ILE A 294 -17.02 14.34 11.28
N PRO A 295 -17.84 15.30 10.77
CA PRO A 295 -19.27 15.05 10.62
C PRO A 295 -19.55 14.10 9.47
N SER A 296 -20.41 13.12 9.72
CA SER A 296 -20.96 12.24 8.68
C SER A 296 -22.04 12.93 7.86
N ASN A 297 -22.38 12.35 6.70
CA ASN A 297 -23.50 12.76 5.88
C ASN A 297 -24.76 11.92 6.18
N GLU A 298 -25.89 12.29 5.56
CA GLU A 298 -27.17 11.57 5.69
C GLU A 298 -27.13 10.16 5.07
N SER A 299 -26.25 9.94 4.09
CA SER A 299 -26.03 8.65 3.42
C SER A 299 -25.09 7.71 4.18
N ARG A 300 -24.69 8.05 5.40
CA ARG A 300 -23.82 7.26 6.27
C ARG A 300 -22.42 7.06 5.66
N GLY A 301 -21.80 8.15 5.23
CA GLY A 301 -20.43 8.19 4.75
C GLY A 301 -19.68 9.44 5.19
#